data_7f0771e24305ec3bbdb6d5f93e6d0f01
#
_entry.id   7f0771e24305ec3bbdb6d5f93e6d0f01
#
_cell.length_a   1.000
_cell.length_b   1.000
_cell.length_c   1.000
_cell.angle_alpha   90.00
_cell.angle_beta   90.00
_cell.angle_gamma   90.00
#
_symmetry.space_group_name_H-M   'P 1'
#
loop_
_entity.id
_entity.type
_entity.pdbx_description
1 polymer ?
#
loop_
_entity_poly.entity_id
_entity_poly.type
_entity_poly.pdbx_seq_one_letter_code
_entity_poly.pdbx_strand_id
1 'polypeptide(L)'
;MKVTVQNKNGLNKDLKVLVDKKTLEKYLNEKYEEVSKTVQLKGFRPGKVPKEVLKRQFGKAIYGEVLDKVLKETTTKAIADNNIKPAGQPKIDLKSFGEDKDLEYIISVTELPKIDLKQIENIKADEYEVTIESKEIDNRISEIAKNQKNFVDVDPAKVANEGDLVAFDYKATVDGNDFKGNEGKNTQLELGKDLFIKGFDKQLIKVKKDETVDVEVTLPENFPEKDLVGKKAKFVCKIISVKKSKEVEINDEFAKNLGAKDLGDLRKLIEKQINEEYKNSLNMITKKQILDQIEKYKIDEIPENLIEQEMKILSQGLKEEDIKAKKKEFEIKAKQRIKVGLILNEYGEQNKIKVEESEMQGEIQKQLRMMPGQEKFLMEYYQKNPSAVASLRGNIYEEKIINSIMSKSKTTKKKVGKIEAEKLIKEQNEKDLKQVKEASSKKEDVKTKKVDISKKSTPIKKKTTKKVSKK
;
A
#
# COMPACT_ATOMS: atom_id res chain seq x y z
N MET A 1 0.00 -46.19 1.35
CA MET A 1 -0.16 -45.12 2.38
C MET A 1 -1.42 -45.38 3.18
N LYS A 2 -1.32 -45.36 4.52
CA LYS A 2 -2.47 -45.43 5.44
C LYS A 2 -2.50 -44.16 6.26
N VAL A 3 -3.70 -43.57 6.41
CA VAL A 3 -3.90 -42.33 7.17
C VAL A 3 -4.92 -42.62 8.27
N THR A 4 -4.60 -42.26 9.51
CA THR A 4 -5.50 -42.35 10.66
C THR A 4 -5.66 -40.95 11.24
N VAL A 5 -6.90 -40.44 11.25
CA VAL A 5 -7.22 -39.10 11.80
C VAL A 5 -7.53 -39.25 13.29
N GLN A 6 -6.89 -38.42 14.10
CA GLN A 6 -7.15 -38.31 15.52
C GLN A 6 -7.57 -36.85 15.81
N ASN A 7 -8.80 -36.66 16.26
CA ASN A 7 -9.25 -35.36 16.70
C ASN A 7 -8.62 -35.03 18.05
N LYS A 8 -7.96 -33.88 18.12
CA LYS A 8 -7.55 -33.27 19.39
C LYS A 8 -8.69 -32.37 19.90
N ASN A 9 -8.36 -31.26 20.49
CA ASN A 9 -9.33 -30.30 20.99
C ASN A 9 -9.70 -29.27 19.92
N GLY A 10 -11.01 -29.02 19.74
CA GLY A 10 -11.52 -28.00 18.84
C GLY A 10 -11.12 -28.22 17.37
N LEU A 11 -10.50 -27.20 16.76
CA LEU A 11 -10.08 -27.22 15.35
C LEU A 11 -8.77 -28.00 15.10
N ASN A 12 -8.08 -28.50 16.14
CA ASN A 12 -6.81 -29.17 16.00
C ASN A 12 -6.98 -30.66 15.72
N LYS A 13 -6.32 -31.15 14.68
CA LYS A 13 -6.32 -32.55 14.25
C LYS A 13 -4.91 -33.05 14.05
N ASP A 14 -4.68 -34.30 14.44
CA ASP A 14 -3.47 -35.03 14.11
C ASP A 14 -3.80 -36.15 13.11
N LEU A 15 -3.05 -36.19 12.00
CA LEU A 15 -3.14 -37.29 11.04
C LEU A 15 -1.85 -38.10 11.16
N LYS A 16 -1.99 -39.34 11.60
CA LYS A 16 -0.92 -40.31 11.60
C LYS A 16 -0.82 -40.91 10.20
N VAL A 17 0.29 -40.71 9.54
CA VAL A 17 0.54 -41.18 8.17
C VAL A 17 1.60 -42.27 8.22
N LEU A 18 1.30 -43.40 7.58
CA LEU A 18 2.21 -44.51 7.37
C LEU A 18 2.40 -44.71 5.86
N VAL A 19 3.62 -44.54 5.40
CA VAL A 19 4.02 -44.82 4.02
C VAL A 19 4.89 -46.08 4.04
N ASP A 20 4.48 -47.08 3.31
CA ASP A 20 5.17 -48.37 3.28
C ASP A 20 6.55 -48.24 2.57
N LYS A 21 7.48 -49.08 3.01
CA LYS A 21 8.85 -49.15 2.51
C LYS A 21 8.92 -49.27 0.98
N LYS A 22 8.04 -50.07 0.37
CA LYS A 22 8.01 -50.30 -1.07
C LYS A 22 7.75 -49.02 -1.85
N THR A 23 6.84 -48.18 -1.32
CA THR A 23 6.57 -46.87 -1.91
C THR A 23 7.79 -45.97 -1.84
N LEU A 24 8.48 -45.90 -0.69
CA LEU A 24 9.70 -45.10 -0.53
C LEU A 24 10.83 -45.61 -1.42
N GLU A 25 11.02 -46.91 -1.55
CA GLU A 25 12.00 -47.53 -2.44
C GLU A 25 11.76 -47.18 -3.91
N LYS A 26 10.49 -47.11 -4.33
CA LYS A 26 10.16 -46.67 -5.69
C LYS A 26 10.66 -45.24 -5.97
N TYR A 27 10.34 -44.27 -5.09
CA TYR A 27 10.80 -42.89 -5.21
C TYR A 27 12.35 -42.79 -5.19
N LEU A 28 13.01 -43.58 -4.34
CA LEU A 28 14.46 -43.64 -4.26
C LEU A 28 15.05 -44.13 -5.58
N ASN A 29 14.47 -45.20 -6.17
CA ASN A 29 14.93 -45.75 -7.42
C ASN A 29 14.79 -44.75 -8.57
N GLU A 30 13.63 -44.12 -8.69
CA GLU A 30 13.38 -43.05 -9.67
C GLU A 30 14.41 -41.91 -9.54
N LYS A 31 14.71 -41.49 -8.30
CA LYS A 31 15.70 -40.42 -8.07
C LYS A 31 17.13 -40.86 -8.38
N TYR A 32 17.51 -42.09 -8.07
CA TYR A 32 18.83 -42.64 -8.48
C TYR A 32 18.96 -42.68 -9.99
N GLU A 33 17.93 -43.04 -10.74
CA GLU A 33 17.92 -43.01 -12.21
C GLU A 33 18.08 -41.61 -12.76
N GLU A 34 17.37 -40.64 -12.19
CA GLU A 34 17.47 -39.22 -12.55
C GLU A 34 18.90 -38.71 -12.31
N VAL A 35 19.45 -38.91 -11.13
CA VAL A 35 20.84 -38.50 -10.77
C VAL A 35 21.86 -39.20 -11.62
N SER A 36 21.67 -40.49 -11.96
CA SER A 36 22.62 -41.23 -12.84
C SER A 36 22.76 -40.56 -14.21
N LYS A 37 21.70 -39.94 -14.75
CA LYS A 37 21.70 -39.26 -16.04
C LYS A 37 22.44 -37.92 -16.02
N THR A 38 22.45 -37.25 -14.88
CA THR A 38 22.95 -35.87 -14.74
C THR A 38 24.34 -35.78 -14.11
N VAL A 39 24.69 -36.73 -13.26
CA VAL A 39 25.93 -36.67 -12.47
C VAL A 39 27.16 -37.03 -13.33
N GLN A 40 28.24 -36.27 -13.18
CA GLN A 40 29.56 -36.57 -13.76
C GLN A 40 30.49 -37.07 -12.67
N LEU A 41 30.87 -38.33 -12.75
CA LEU A 41 31.83 -38.95 -11.82
C LEU A 41 33.06 -39.41 -12.56
N LYS A 42 34.25 -39.14 -11.99
CA LYS A 42 35.51 -39.61 -12.54
C LYS A 42 35.53 -41.15 -12.65
N GLY A 43 35.76 -41.65 -13.84
CA GLY A 43 35.79 -43.09 -14.13
C GLY A 43 34.50 -43.68 -14.65
N PHE A 44 33.41 -42.86 -14.78
CA PHE A 44 32.13 -43.32 -15.31
C PHE A 44 31.61 -42.40 -16.42
N ARG A 45 31.02 -42.98 -17.43
CA ARG A 45 30.33 -42.24 -18.49
C ARG A 45 28.99 -41.72 -17.94
N PRO A 46 28.58 -40.48 -18.23
CA PRO A 46 27.23 -39.95 -17.86
C PRO A 46 26.12 -40.92 -18.25
N GLY A 47 25.21 -41.22 -17.32
CA GLY A 47 24.12 -42.17 -17.52
C GLY A 47 24.48 -43.64 -17.33
N LYS A 48 25.74 -43.98 -17.01
CA LYS A 48 26.20 -45.38 -16.77
C LYS A 48 26.83 -45.58 -15.39
N VAL A 49 26.54 -44.69 -14.45
CA VAL A 49 27.02 -44.82 -13.08
C VAL A 49 26.17 -45.88 -12.35
N PRO A 50 26.83 -46.95 -11.77
CA PRO A 50 26.09 -47.96 -11.03
C PRO A 50 25.38 -47.37 -9.80
N LYS A 51 24.19 -47.86 -9.50
CA LYS A 51 23.38 -47.40 -8.35
C LYS A 51 24.12 -47.48 -7.01
N GLU A 52 24.91 -48.53 -6.80
CA GLU A 52 25.70 -48.71 -5.58
C GLU A 52 26.74 -47.61 -5.36
N VAL A 53 27.34 -47.11 -6.45
CA VAL A 53 28.31 -46.02 -6.40
C VAL A 53 27.58 -44.70 -6.05
N LEU A 54 26.42 -44.46 -6.67
CA LEU A 54 25.57 -43.31 -6.35
C LEU A 54 25.08 -43.36 -4.89
N LYS A 55 24.66 -44.53 -4.42
CA LYS A 55 24.24 -44.74 -3.02
C LYS A 55 25.37 -44.44 -2.04
N ARG A 56 26.59 -44.86 -2.33
CA ARG A 56 27.73 -44.59 -1.47
C ARG A 56 28.10 -43.10 -1.41
N GLN A 57 28.07 -42.41 -2.55
CA GLN A 57 28.53 -41.00 -2.62
C GLN A 57 27.40 -39.98 -2.31
N PHE A 58 26.20 -40.22 -2.76
CA PHE A 58 25.10 -39.28 -2.71
C PHE A 58 23.90 -39.80 -1.91
N GLY A 59 23.97 -41.02 -1.35
CA GLY A 59 22.85 -41.68 -0.73
C GLY A 59 22.12 -40.84 0.31
N LYS A 60 22.83 -40.16 1.21
CA LYS A 60 22.25 -39.30 2.24
C LYS A 60 21.51 -38.09 1.64
N ALA A 61 22.10 -37.43 0.62
CA ALA A 61 21.51 -36.29 -0.03
C ALA A 61 20.26 -36.69 -0.82
N ILE A 62 20.35 -37.75 -1.61
CA ILE A 62 19.24 -38.31 -2.41
C ILE A 62 18.10 -38.75 -1.47
N TYR A 63 18.44 -39.41 -0.35
CA TYR A 63 17.44 -39.84 0.62
C TYR A 63 16.71 -38.63 1.25
N GLY A 64 17.44 -37.55 1.59
CA GLY A 64 16.86 -36.31 2.10
C GLY A 64 15.88 -35.66 1.09
N GLU A 65 16.30 -35.52 -0.16
CA GLU A 65 15.46 -34.96 -1.22
C GLU A 65 14.18 -35.79 -1.49
N VAL A 66 14.34 -37.12 -1.50
CA VAL A 66 13.20 -38.04 -1.68
C VAL A 66 12.27 -38.00 -0.49
N LEU A 67 12.82 -37.96 0.74
CA LEU A 67 12.02 -37.83 1.96
C LEU A 67 11.18 -36.55 1.93
N ASP A 68 11.78 -35.40 1.62
CA ASP A 68 11.08 -34.13 1.52
C ASP A 68 9.97 -34.15 0.44
N LYS A 69 10.25 -34.74 -0.72
CA LYS A 69 9.27 -34.94 -1.80
C LYS A 69 8.11 -35.81 -1.34
N VAL A 70 8.39 -36.99 -0.77
CA VAL A 70 7.38 -37.92 -0.30
C VAL A 70 6.53 -37.31 0.82
N LEU A 71 7.16 -36.62 1.80
CA LEU A 71 6.44 -35.91 2.87
C LEU A 71 5.50 -34.87 2.30
N LYS A 72 5.96 -34.06 1.34
CA LYS A 72 5.12 -33.01 0.72
C LYS A 72 3.93 -33.61 -0.04
N GLU A 73 4.17 -34.61 -0.89
CA GLU A 73 3.11 -35.23 -1.70
C GLU A 73 2.10 -35.97 -0.83
N THR A 74 2.59 -36.79 0.13
CA THR A 74 1.72 -37.59 0.98
C THR A 74 0.96 -36.76 2.02
N THR A 75 1.56 -35.65 2.51
CA THR A 75 0.86 -34.69 3.39
C THR A 75 -0.27 -33.99 2.65
N THR A 76 0.01 -33.50 1.45
CA THR A 76 -1.03 -32.83 0.61
C THR A 76 -2.18 -33.80 0.33
N LYS A 77 -1.85 -35.05 -0.03
CA LYS A 77 -2.85 -36.09 -0.30
C LYS A 77 -3.65 -36.46 0.95
N ALA A 78 -2.97 -36.62 2.10
CA ALA A 78 -3.63 -36.96 3.35
C ALA A 78 -4.65 -35.92 3.79
N ILE A 79 -4.32 -34.64 3.63
CA ILE A 79 -5.19 -33.49 3.93
C ILE A 79 -6.38 -33.44 2.97
N ALA A 80 -6.12 -33.61 1.67
CA ALA A 80 -7.16 -33.59 0.65
C ALA A 80 -8.16 -34.76 0.78
N ASP A 81 -7.66 -36.01 0.95
CA ASP A 81 -8.47 -37.22 1.08
C ASP A 81 -9.40 -37.17 2.33
N ASN A 82 -9.01 -36.40 3.35
CA ASN A 82 -9.82 -36.21 4.57
C ASN A 82 -10.64 -34.91 4.56
N ASN A 83 -10.71 -34.19 3.46
CA ASN A 83 -11.47 -32.94 3.30
C ASN A 83 -11.15 -31.88 4.38
N ILE A 84 -9.89 -31.82 4.84
CA ILE A 84 -9.46 -30.86 5.84
C ILE A 84 -9.02 -29.57 5.13
N LYS A 85 -9.59 -28.42 5.54
CA LYS A 85 -9.14 -27.09 5.11
C LYS A 85 -8.13 -26.57 6.13
N PRO A 86 -6.81 -26.59 5.86
CA PRO A 86 -5.80 -26.21 6.85
C PRO A 86 -5.77 -24.69 7.07
N ALA A 87 -5.74 -24.28 8.33
CA ALA A 87 -5.52 -22.89 8.76
C ALA A 87 -4.01 -22.64 8.90
N GLY A 88 -3.29 -22.54 7.78
CA GLY A 88 -1.85 -22.33 7.73
C GLY A 88 -1.06 -23.61 7.41
N GLN A 89 0.27 -23.54 7.56
CA GLN A 89 1.13 -24.68 7.24
C GLN A 89 1.04 -25.78 8.31
N PRO A 90 0.78 -27.04 7.92
CA PRO A 90 0.81 -28.18 8.83
C PRO A 90 2.19 -28.39 9.45
N LYS A 91 2.23 -28.78 10.70
CA LYS A 91 3.48 -29.22 11.35
C LYS A 91 3.66 -30.73 11.14
N ILE A 92 4.85 -31.13 10.69
CA ILE A 92 5.21 -32.51 10.45
C ILE A 92 6.17 -32.96 11.55
N ASP A 93 5.83 -34.03 12.24
CA ASP A 93 6.66 -34.68 13.27
C ASP A 93 6.97 -36.11 12.83
N LEU A 94 8.25 -36.34 12.45
CA LEU A 94 8.75 -37.64 12.01
C LEU A 94 8.91 -38.58 13.21
N LYS A 95 8.26 -39.76 13.17
CA LYS A 95 8.36 -40.76 14.20
C LYS A 95 9.31 -41.90 13.84
N SER A 96 9.22 -42.40 12.61
CA SER A 96 10.08 -43.45 12.11
C SER A 96 10.44 -43.17 10.66
N PHE A 97 11.72 -43.27 10.35
CA PHE A 97 12.23 -43.14 8.99
C PHE A 97 13.56 -43.86 8.84
N GLY A 98 13.90 -44.30 7.64
CA GLY A 98 15.13 -45.02 7.34
C GLY A 98 15.01 -45.83 6.07
N GLU A 99 16.15 -46.26 5.48
CA GLU A 99 16.17 -47.00 4.20
C GLU A 99 15.37 -48.33 4.27
N ASP A 100 15.35 -48.98 5.41
CA ASP A 100 14.72 -50.28 5.59
C ASP A 100 13.47 -50.26 6.49
N LYS A 101 12.91 -49.08 6.76
CA LYS A 101 11.75 -48.90 7.62
C LYS A 101 10.62 -48.21 6.86
N ASP A 102 9.41 -48.47 7.31
CA ASP A 102 8.28 -47.68 6.90
C ASP A 102 8.44 -46.22 7.39
N LEU A 103 8.02 -45.28 6.59
CA LEU A 103 7.99 -43.86 6.96
C LEU A 103 6.73 -43.60 7.75
N GLU A 104 6.89 -43.31 9.04
CA GLU A 104 5.81 -42.94 9.94
C GLU A 104 5.98 -41.53 10.44
N TYR A 105 4.96 -40.69 10.28
CA TYR A 105 4.97 -39.33 10.77
C TYR A 105 3.57 -38.83 11.13
N ILE A 106 3.52 -37.78 11.92
CA ILE A 106 2.28 -37.15 12.36
C ILE A 106 2.20 -35.76 11.72
N ILE A 107 1.05 -35.48 11.12
CA ILE A 107 0.72 -34.13 10.61
C ILE A 107 -0.19 -33.50 11.64
N SER A 108 0.28 -32.47 12.32
CA SER A 108 -0.57 -31.63 13.18
C SER A 108 -1.10 -30.47 12.36
N VAL A 109 -2.40 -30.40 12.19
CA VAL A 109 -3.09 -29.40 11.38
C VAL A 109 -4.21 -28.76 12.20
N THR A 110 -4.33 -27.46 12.11
CA THR A 110 -5.51 -26.74 12.60
C THR A 110 -6.45 -26.53 11.42
N GLU A 111 -7.68 -26.97 11.54
CA GLU A 111 -8.71 -26.83 10.50
C GLU A 111 -9.35 -25.45 10.55
N LEU A 112 -9.77 -24.92 9.40
CA LEU A 112 -10.58 -23.71 9.35
C LEU A 112 -11.99 -23.99 9.92
N PRO A 113 -12.59 -23.05 10.67
CA PRO A 113 -13.94 -23.21 11.20
C PRO A 113 -14.96 -23.27 10.06
N LYS A 114 -16.04 -24.02 10.27
CA LYS A 114 -17.20 -23.99 9.38
C LYS A 114 -17.99 -22.71 9.61
N ILE A 115 -18.24 -21.96 8.55
CA ILE A 115 -18.93 -20.68 8.62
C ILE A 115 -20.28 -20.79 7.94
N ASP A 116 -21.36 -20.45 8.64
CA ASP A 116 -22.70 -20.36 8.05
C ASP A 116 -22.89 -18.98 7.42
N LEU A 117 -22.98 -18.96 6.09
CA LEU A 117 -23.13 -17.73 5.31
C LEU A 117 -24.56 -17.22 5.15
N LYS A 118 -25.58 -17.93 5.68
CA LYS A 118 -27.01 -17.55 5.54
C LYS A 118 -27.30 -16.13 6.04
N GLN A 119 -26.54 -15.67 7.02
CA GLN A 119 -26.71 -14.32 7.58
C GLN A 119 -26.20 -13.21 6.63
N ILE A 120 -25.27 -13.52 5.70
CA ILE A 120 -24.73 -12.55 4.74
C ILE A 120 -25.80 -12.08 3.78
N GLU A 121 -26.75 -12.92 3.40
CA GLU A 121 -27.88 -12.58 2.53
C GLU A 121 -28.84 -11.54 3.16
N ASN A 122 -28.78 -11.34 4.46
CA ASN A 122 -29.60 -10.42 5.22
C ASN A 122 -28.87 -9.09 5.56
N ILE A 123 -27.66 -8.89 5.07
CA ILE A 123 -26.94 -7.63 5.24
C ILE A 123 -27.71 -6.50 4.60
N LYS A 124 -27.91 -5.42 5.37
CA LYS A 124 -28.54 -4.19 4.92
C LYS A 124 -27.48 -3.11 4.82
N ALA A 125 -27.37 -2.50 3.65
CA ALA A 125 -26.45 -1.39 3.44
C ALA A 125 -27.13 -0.29 2.63
N ASP A 126 -26.74 0.94 2.86
CA ASP A 126 -27.20 2.08 2.08
C ASP A 126 -26.25 2.29 0.90
N GLU A 127 -26.77 2.24 -0.31
CA GLU A 127 -26.07 2.60 -1.53
C GLU A 127 -26.44 4.05 -1.88
N TYR A 128 -25.44 4.92 -1.90
CA TYR A 128 -25.67 6.34 -2.13
C TYR A 128 -25.41 6.71 -3.59
N GLU A 129 -26.34 7.43 -4.19
CA GLU A 129 -26.26 7.98 -5.53
C GLU A 129 -26.36 9.51 -5.44
N VAL A 130 -25.34 10.22 -5.92
CA VAL A 130 -25.33 11.68 -5.85
C VAL A 130 -26.11 12.27 -7.01
N THR A 131 -27.01 13.21 -6.71
CA THR A 131 -27.66 14.05 -7.71
C THR A 131 -26.90 15.36 -7.82
N ILE A 132 -26.32 15.64 -9.01
CA ILE A 132 -25.56 16.85 -9.27
C ILE A 132 -26.44 17.87 -9.95
N GLU A 133 -26.49 19.08 -9.40
CA GLU A 133 -27.23 20.19 -9.98
C GLU A 133 -26.41 20.85 -11.11
N SER A 134 -27.07 21.34 -12.15
CA SER A 134 -26.42 22.04 -13.26
C SER A 134 -25.52 23.20 -12.81
N LYS A 135 -25.92 23.91 -11.74
CA LYS A 135 -25.14 24.99 -11.14
C LYS A 135 -23.74 24.52 -10.63
N GLU A 136 -23.64 23.29 -10.16
CA GLU A 136 -22.37 22.74 -9.68
C GLU A 136 -21.41 22.43 -10.82
N ILE A 137 -21.96 21.92 -11.93
CA ILE A 137 -21.22 21.71 -13.18
C ILE A 137 -20.68 23.04 -13.68
N ASP A 138 -21.52 24.08 -13.71
CA ASP A 138 -21.13 25.42 -14.15
C ASP A 138 -20.07 26.05 -13.23
N ASN A 139 -20.19 25.88 -11.94
CA ASN A 139 -19.18 26.33 -10.98
C ASN A 139 -17.82 25.64 -11.24
N ARG A 140 -17.80 24.33 -11.46
CA ARG A 140 -16.58 23.55 -11.72
C ARG A 140 -15.92 23.99 -13.03
N ILE A 141 -16.73 24.19 -14.09
CA ILE A 141 -16.26 24.72 -15.37
C ILE A 141 -15.65 26.12 -15.19
N SER A 142 -16.33 26.99 -14.42
CA SER A 142 -15.83 28.34 -14.11
C SER A 142 -14.54 28.34 -13.32
N GLU A 143 -14.36 27.41 -12.37
CA GLU A 143 -13.10 27.23 -11.64
C GLU A 143 -11.97 26.78 -12.57
N ILE A 144 -12.25 25.86 -13.49
CA ILE A 144 -11.29 25.40 -14.50
C ILE A 144 -10.89 26.57 -15.40
N ALA A 145 -11.86 27.36 -15.87
CA ALA A 145 -11.60 28.53 -16.70
C ALA A 145 -10.76 29.61 -15.98
N LYS A 146 -11.04 29.87 -14.71
CA LYS A 146 -10.25 30.80 -13.88
C LYS A 146 -8.80 30.34 -13.66
N ASN A 147 -8.58 29.02 -13.60
CA ASN A 147 -7.25 28.44 -13.43
C ASN A 147 -6.48 28.34 -14.75
N GLN A 148 -7.17 28.30 -15.89
CA GLN A 148 -6.60 28.41 -17.24
C GLN A 148 -6.49 29.88 -17.65
N LYS A 149 -5.37 30.50 -17.33
CA LYS A 149 -5.11 31.89 -17.75
C LYS A 149 -4.56 31.92 -19.16
N ASN A 150 -5.26 32.60 -20.05
CA ASN A 150 -4.72 32.96 -21.34
C ASN A 150 -3.98 34.31 -21.21
N PHE A 151 -2.72 34.36 -21.64
CA PHE A 151 -1.93 35.56 -21.62
C PHE A 151 -1.79 36.09 -23.05
N VAL A 152 -2.22 37.33 -23.26
CA VAL A 152 -2.11 38.02 -24.54
C VAL A 152 -1.06 39.12 -24.45
N ASP A 153 -0.30 39.28 -25.51
CA ASP A 153 0.69 40.35 -25.60
C ASP A 153 0.00 41.70 -25.47
N VAL A 154 0.58 42.61 -24.71
CA VAL A 154 0.10 43.96 -24.57
C VAL A 154 0.99 44.93 -25.37
N ASP A 155 0.44 46.11 -25.64
CA ASP A 155 1.20 47.21 -26.25
C ASP A 155 2.53 47.42 -25.49
N PRO A 156 3.68 47.54 -26.19
CA PRO A 156 5.00 47.73 -25.59
C PRO A 156 5.10 48.89 -24.60
N ALA A 157 4.22 49.90 -24.74
CA ALA A 157 4.18 51.06 -23.85
C ALA A 157 3.51 50.79 -22.50
N LYS A 158 2.77 49.69 -22.36
CA LYS A 158 2.07 49.34 -21.11
C LYS A 158 3.02 48.73 -20.09
N VAL A 159 2.77 49.07 -18.83
CA VAL A 159 3.51 48.53 -17.69
C VAL A 159 2.91 47.23 -17.18
N ALA A 160 3.75 46.36 -16.66
CA ALA A 160 3.33 45.09 -16.00
C ALA A 160 2.66 45.40 -14.67
N ASN A 161 1.52 44.74 -14.41
CA ASN A 161 0.79 44.79 -13.17
C ASN A 161 0.80 43.43 -12.48
N GLU A 162 0.33 43.37 -11.23
CA GLU A 162 0.08 42.13 -10.53
C GLU A 162 -0.92 41.26 -11.30
N GLY A 163 -0.60 39.98 -11.50
CA GLY A 163 -1.36 39.02 -12.30
C GLY A 163 -0.96 38.96 -13.77
N ASP A 164 -0.08 39.86 -14.28
CA ASP A 164 0.45 39.78 -15.63
C ASP A 164 1.62 38.77 -15.71
N LEU A 165 1.86 38.20 -16.89
CA LEU A 165 3.00 37.32 -17.17
C LEU A 165 4.13 38.14 -17.81
N VAL A 166 5.28 38.11 -17.17
CA VAL A 166 6.50 38.78 -17.70
C VAL A 166 7.47 37.71 -18.18
N ALA A 167 7.92 37.82 -19.42
CA ALA A 167 9.02 37.03 -19.96
C ALA A 167 10.29 37.87 -19.93
N PHE A 168 11.38 37.32 -19.38
CA PHE A 168 12.64 38.05 -19.22
C PHE A 168 13.84 37.11 -19.30
N ASP A 169 14.98 37.68 -19.72
CA ASP A 169 16.28 37.07 -19.55
C ASP A 169 16.91 37.63 -18.26
N TYR A 170 17.62 36.80 -17.51
CA TYR A 170 18.32 37.27 -16.32
C TYR A 170 19.75 36.75 -16.24
N LYS A 171 20.60 37.55 -15.62
CA LYS A 171 21.90 37.14 -15.11
C LYS A 171 22.01 37.57 -13.66
N ALA A 172 22.36 36.61 -12.78
CA ALA A 172 22.46 36.80 -11.34
C ALA A 172 23.91 36.78 -10.85
N THR A 173 24.22 37.56 -9.82
CA THR A 173 25.51 37.56 -9.14
C THR A 173 25.29 37.57 -7.62
N VAL A 174 26.20 36.97 -6.87
CA VAL A 174 26.25 37.06 -5.40
C VAL A 174 27.60 37.62 -5.03
N ASP A 175 27.60 38.74 -4.28
CA ASP A 175 28.83 39.51 -3.95
C ASP A 175 29.72 39.83 -5.17
N GLY A 176 29.08 40.04 -6.33
CA GLY A 176 29.75 40.34 -7.60
C GLY A 176 30.30 39.15 -8.36
N ASN A 177 30.15 37.93 -7.84
CA ASN A 177 30.64 36.70 -8.44
C ASN A 177 29.54 35.92 -9.13
N ASP A 178 29.88 35.30 -10.26
CA ASP A 178 29.00 34.36 -10.96
C ASP A 178 28.93 33.02 -10.22
N PHE A 179 27.81 32.33 -10.31
CA PHE A 179 27.60 31.00 -9.75
C PHE A 179 26.91 30.06 -10.77
N LYS A 180 26.92 28.76 -10.51
CA LYS A 180 26.33 27.79 -11.42
C LYS A 180 24.82 27.98 -11.56
N GLY A 181 24.31 28.15 -12.79
CA GLY A 181 22.87 28.39 -13.04
C GLY A 181 22.44 29.82 -12.77
N ASN A 182 23.37 30.78 -12.77
CA ASN A 182 23.12 32.20 -12.52
C ASN A 182 22.46 32.93 -13.69
N GLU A 183 22.19 32.28 -14.81
CA GLU A 183 21.52 32.86 -15.96
C GLU A 183 20.34 32.05 -16.46
N GLY A 184 19.33 32.75 -16.97
CA GLY A 184 18.18 32.13 -17.61
C GLY A 184 17.68 32.98 -18.77
N LYS A 185 17.21 32.31 -19.82
CA LYS A 185 16.66 32.97 -21.02
C LYS A 185 15.19 32.65 -21.17
N ASN A 186 14.42 33.65 -21.60
CA ASN A 186 12.98 33.55 -21.81
C ASN A 186 12.23 32.95 -20.61
N THR A 187 12.66 33.33 -19.43
CA THR A 187 12.01 32.89 -18.18
C THR A 187 10.67 33.62 -18.06
N GLN A 188 9.60 32.82 -17.80
CA GLN A 188 8.25 33.36 -17.67
C GLN A 188 7.81 33.34 -16.21
N LEU A 189 7.34 34.48 -15.72
CA LEU A 189 6.90 34.64 -14.34
C LEU A 189 5.56 35.38 -14.26
N GLU A 190 4.58 34.80 -13.64
CA GLU A 190 3.32 35.46 -13.27
C GLU A 190 3.55 36.30 -12.03
N LEU A 191 3.35 37.61 -12.11
CA LEU A 191 3.58 38.53 -11.02
C LEU A 191 2.53 38.41 -9.92
N GLY A 192 2.95 38.50 -8.63
CA GLY A 192 2.09 38.46 -7.47
C GLY A 192 1.87 37.05 -6.87
N LYS A 193 2.55 36.02 -7.40
CA LYS A 193 2.44 34.64 -6.87
C LYS A 193 3.67 34.11 -6.12
N ASP A 194 4.74 34.91 -6.06
CA ASP A 194 6.03 34.52 -5.44
C ASP A 194 6.54 33.12 -5.90
N LEU A 195 6.35 32.78 -7.20
CA LEU A 195 6.67 31.45 -7.76
C LEU A 195 8.16 31.22 -8.02
N PHE A 196 8.98 32.28 -8.11
CA PHE A 196 10.42 32.17 -8.41
C PHE A 196 11.24 32.24 -7.11
N ILE A 197 11.54 33.43 -6.66
CA ILE A 197 12.19 33.70 -5.37
C ILE A 197 11.32 34.71 -4.63
N LYS A 198 11.10 34.55 -3.37
CA LYS A 198 10.22 35.39 -2.57
C LYS A 198 10.59 36.87 -2.71
N GLY A 199 9.63 37.68 -3.14
CA GLY A 199 9.79 39.13 -3.35
C GLY A 199 10.44 39.52 -4.67
N PHE A 200 10.77 38.57 -5.55
CA PHE A 200 11.33 38.82 -6.87
C PHE A 200 10.31 39.47 -7.80
N ASP A 201 9.12 38.93 -7.89
CA ASP A 201 8.01 39.35 -8.72
C ASP A 201 7.54 40.78 -8.38
N LYS A 202 7.59 41.17 -7.11
CA LYS A 202 7.20 42.49 -6.65
C LYS A 202 8.07 43.61 -7.26
N GLN A 203 9.33 43.32 -7.52
CA GLN A 203 10.26 44.26 -8.10
C GLN A 203 10.13 44.34 -9.64
N LEU A 204 9.44 43.38 -10.26
CA LEU A 204 9.08 43.40 -11.68
C LEU A 204 7.72 44.05 -11.94
N ILE A 205 7.01 44.53 -10.93
CA ILE A 205 5.79 45.32 -11.11
C ILE A 205 6.15 46.66 -11.70
N LYS A 206 5.38 47.16 -12.70
CA LYS A 206 5.56 48.39 -13.45
C LYS A 206 6.69 48.38 -14.48
N VAL A 207 7.36 47.28 -14.75
CA VAL A 207 8.34 47.16 -15.82
C VAL A 207 7.67 47.18 -17.20
N LYS A 208 8.42 47.61 -18.22
CA LYS A 208 7.99 47.63 -19.62
C LYS A 208 8.83 46.69 -20.47
N LYS A 209 8.32 46.37 -21.64
CA LYS A 209 9.07 45.62 -22.64
C LYS A 209 10.38 46.34 -22.97
N ASP A 210 11.46 45.58 -23.21
CA ASP A 210 12.82 46.02 -23.52
C ASP A 210 13.53 46.80 -22.39
N GLU A 211 12.92 46.90 -21.20
CA GLU A 211 13.53 47.51 -20.02
C GLU A 211 14.50 46.52 -19.34
N THR A 212 15.57 47.07 -18.76
CA THR A 212 16.50 46.29 -17.93
C THR A 212 16.36 46.74 -16.48
N VAL A 213 16.07 45.81 -15.58
CA VAL A 213 15.81 46.11 -14.18
C VAL A 213 16.69 45.22 -13.29
N ASP A 214 17.23 45.85 -12.27
CA ASP A 214 17.98 45.16 -11.22
C ASP A 214 17.03 44.69 -10.11
N VAL A 215 17.04 43.41 -9.83
CA VAL A 215 16.21 42.79 -8.78
C VAL A 215 17.12 42.20 -7.69
N GLU A 216 16.96 42.64 -6.48
CA GLU A 216 17.72 42.11 -5.33
C GLU A 216 16.83 41.25 -4.45
N VAL A 217 17.23 39.98 -4.23
CA VAL A 217 16.50 39.04 -3.40
C VAL A 217 17.47 38.22 -2.55
N THR A 218 16.96 37.67 -1.44
CA THR A 218 17.70 36.74 -0.61
C THR A 218 17.42 35.32 -1.08
N LEU A 219 18.47 34.55 -1.33
CA LEU A 219 18.35 33.16 -1.77
C LEU A 219 17.73 32.27 -0.67
N PRO A 220 16.75 31.45 -0.98
CA PRO A 220 16.00 30.66 -0.01
C PRO A 220 16.81 29.46 0.56
N GLU A 221 16.34 28.90 1.68
CA GLU A 221 16.99 27.75 2.33
C GLU A 221 17.08 26.49 1.49
N ASN A 222 16.18 26.31 0.53
CA ASN A 222 16.16 25.19 -0.42
C ASN A 222 16.95 25.44 -1.70
N PHE A 223 17.81 26.48 -1.73
CA PHE A 223 18.64 26.77 -2.91
C PHE A 223 19.64 25.63 -3.15
N PRO A 224 19.89 25.22 -4.44
CA PRO A 224 20.75 24.07 -4.74
C PRO A 224 22.18 24.19 -4.21
N GLU A 225 22.77 25.39 -4.23
CA GLU A 225 24.11 25.65 -3.70
C GLU A 225 24.05 26.12 -2.25
N LYS A 226 24.45 25.24 -1.33
CA LYS A 226 24.35 25.47 0.11
C LYS A 226 25.15 26.69 0.60
N ASP A 227 26.24 27.00 -0.07
CA ASP A 227 27.13 28.12 0.29
C ASP A 227 26.53 29.50 -0.06
N LEU A 228 25.47 29.51 -0.85
CA LEU A 228 24.77 30.72 -1.28
C LEU A 228 23.45 30.93 -0.52
N VAL A 229 23.00 29.98 0.27
CA VAL A 229 21.77 30.07 1.06
C VAL A 229 21.81 31.28 1.98
N GLY A 230 20.73 32.07 1.98
CA GLY A 230 20.60 33.27 2.81
C GLY A 230 21.41 34.49 2.35
N LYS A 231 22.23 34.38 1.28
CA LYS A 231 22.94 35.53 0.71
C LYS A 231 22.04 36.37 -0.20
N LYS A 232 22.38 37.64 -0.34
CA LYS A 232 21.71 38.52 -1.29
C LYS A 232 22.25 38.29 -2.67
N ALA A 233 21.37 38.03 -3.63
CA ALA A 233 21.68 37.89 -5.03
C ALA A 233 21.10 39.07 -5.81
N LYS A 234 21.88 39.61 -6.71
CA LYS A 234 21.47 40.67 -7.64
C LYS A 234 21.23 40.09 -9.02
N PHE A 235 20.01 40.20 -9.51
CA PHE A 235 19.59 39.76 -10.83
C PHE A 235 19.43 40.95 -11.76
N VAL A 236 20.16 40.95 -12.86
CA VAL A 236 19.96 41.90 -13.97
C VAL A 236 18.97 41.28 -14.93
N CYS A 237 17.74 41.78 -14.97
CA CYS A 237 16.64 41.22 -15.73
C CYS A 237 16.35 42.09 -16.96
N LYS A 238 16.46 41.53 -18.18
CA LYS A 238 16.05 42.18 -19.44
C LYS A 238 14.66 41.67 -19.81
N ILE A 239 13.69 42.56 -19.83
CA ILE A 239 12.28 42.25 -20.12
C ILE A 239 12.08 42.01 -21.60
N ILE A 240 11.60 40.84 -22.00
CA ILE A 240 11.33 40.46 -23.39
C ILE A 240 9.90 40.84 -23.78
N SER A 241 8.93 40.47 -22.92
CA SER A 241 7.52 40.77 -23.18
C SER A 241 6.72 40.84 -21.89
N VAL A 242 5.67 41.66 -21.93
CA VAL A 242 4.64 41.73 -20.89
C VAL A 242 3.34 41.21 -21.49
N LYS A 243 2.70 40.25 -20.87
CA LYS A 243 1.43 39.66 -21.30
C LYS A 243 0.39 39.83 -20.23
N LYS A 244 -0.77 40.34 -20.62
CA LYS A 244 -1.89 40.50 -19.68
C LYS A 244 -2.75 39.23 -19.61
N SER A 245 -3.14 38.88 -18.41
CA SER A 245 -4.13 37.82 -18.22
C SER A 245 -5.48 38.23 -18.83
N LYS A 246 -5.95 37.45 -19.78
CA LYS A 246 -7.32 37.56 -20.32
C LYS A 246 -8.19 36.47 -19.70
N GLU A 247 -9.35 36.86 -19.23
CA GLU A 247 -10.32 35.85 -18.78
C GLU A 247 -10.66 34.91 -19.93
N VAL A 248 -10.68 33.61 -19.63
CA VAL A 248 -11.01 32.60 -20.61
C VAL A 248 -12.53 32.59 -20.80
N GLU A 249 -12.99 32.85 -22.01
CA GLU A 249 -14.41 32.73 -22.35
C GLU A 249 -14.79 31.24 -22.39
N ILE A 250 -15.86 30.92 -21.65
CA ILE A 250 -16.40 29.54 -21.61
C ILE A 250 -17.27 29.34 -22.85
N ASN A 251 -16.64 28.82 -23.91
CA ASN A 251 -17.24 28.56 -25.22
C ASN A 251 -16.80 27.19 -25.76
N ASP A 252 -17.21 26.84 -26.95
CA ASP A 252 -16.87 25.56 -27.58
C ASP A 252 -15.36 25.40 -27.86
N GLU A 253 -14.64 26.50 -28.07
CA GLU A 253 -13.19 26.49 -28.24
C GLU A 253 -12.48 26.13 -26.94
N PHE A 254 -12.91 26.69 -25.83
CA PHE A 254 -12.46 26.31 -24.49
C PHE A 254 -12.73 24.83 -24.22
N ALA A 255 -13.91 24.32 -24.57
CA ALA A 255 -14.25 22.91 -24.41
C ALA A 255 -13.33 21.99 -25.24
N LYS A 256 -13.01 22.38 -26.49
CA LYS A 256 -12.07 21.65 -27.36
C LYS A 256 -10.65 21.63 -26.80
N ASN A 257 -10.19 22.71 -26.22
CA ASN A 257 -8.87 22.79 -25.56
C ASN A 257 -8.78 21.83 -24.34
N LEU A 258 -9.92 21.50 -23.72
CA LEU A 258 -10.02 20.51 -22.66
C LEU A 258 -10.30 19.07 -23.15
N GLY A 259 -10.34 18.87 -24.47
CA GLY A 259 -10.53 17.54 -25.08
C GLY A 259 -12.00 17.14 -25.28
N ALA A 260 -12.95 18.04 -25.05
CA ALA A 260 -14.37 17.83 -25.36
C ALA A 260 -14.70 18.26 -26.79
N LYS A 261 -15.85 17.83 -27.31
CA LYS A 261 -16.32 18.22 -28.66
C LYS A 261 -16.89 19.62 -28.71
N ASP A 262 -17.64 19.97 -27.70
CA ASP A 262 -18.35 21.24 -27.50
C ASP A 262 -18.62 21.48 -26.01
N LEU A 263 -19.23 22.59 -25.65
CA LEU A 263 -19.54 22.91 -24.27
C LEU A 263 -20.54 21.94 -23.63
N GLY A 264 -21.47 21.37 -24.43
CA GLY A 264 -22.42 20.36 -23.96
C GLY A 264 -21.74 19.04 -23.62
N ASP A 265 -20.75 18.64 -24.40
CA ASP A 265 -19.93 17.45 -24.14
C ASP A 265 -19.02 17.66 -22.90
N LEU A 266 -18.42 18.85 -22.78
CA LEU A 266 -17.65 19.22 -21.59
C LEU A 266 -18.49 19.12 -20.32
N ARG A 267 -19.71 19.60 -20.31
CA ARG A 267 -20.63 19.49 -19.18
C ARG A 267 -20.87 18.04 -18.78
N LYS A 268 -21.10 17.14 -19.74
CA LYS A 268 -21.28 15.70 -19.49
C LYS A 268 -20.04 15.04 -18.94
N LEU A 269 -18.85 15.43 -19.44
CA LEU A 269 -17.59 14.93 -18.94
C LEU A 269 -17.34 15.35 -17.49
N ILE A 270 -17.60 16.61 -17.17
CA ILE A 270 -17.47 17.15 -15.79
C ILE A 270 -18.51 16.51 -14.87
N GLU A 271 -19.76 16.38 -15.30
CA GLU A 271 -20.79 15.66 -14.53
C GLU A 271 -20.36 14.23 -14.21
N LYS A 272 -19.88 13.52 -15.22
CA LYS A 272 -19.37 12.15 -15.04
C LYS A 272 -18.20 12.11 -14.06
N GLN A 273 -17.26 13.04 -14.18
CA GLN A 273 -16.10 13.12 -13.27
C GLN A 273 -16.54 13.37 -11.83
N ILE A 274 -17.43 14.33 -11.59
CA ILE A 274 -17.95 14.62 -10.25
C ILE A 274 -18.69 13.39 -9.70
N ASN A 275 -19.53 12.75 -10.51
CA ASN A 275 -20.23 11.53 -10.10
C ASN A 275 -19.26 10.41 -9.71
N GLU A 276 -18.19 10.19 -10.46
CA GLU A 276 -17.19 9.17 -10.14
C GLU A 276 -16.40 9.50 -8.86
N GLU A 277 -16.05 10.77 -8.63
CA GLU A 277 -15.39 11.23 -7.39
C GLU A 277 -16.25 10.91 -6.16
N TYR A 278 -17.53 11.28 -6.16
CA TYR A 278 -18.45 10.98 -5.05
C TYR A 278 -18.74 9.49 -4.93
N LYS A 279 -18.99 8.78 -6.04
CA LYS A 279 -19.29 7.35 -6.06
C LYS A 279 -18.22 6.53 -5.37
N ASN A 280 -16.97 6.80 -5.64
CA ASN A 280 -15.86 6.08 -5.01
C ASN A 280 -15.85 6.29 -3.49
N SER A 281 -16.01 7.53 -3.03
CA SER A 281 -16.02 7.86 -1.61
C SER A 281 -17.24 7.29 -0.88
N LEU A 282 -18.43 7.37 -1.50
CA LEU A 282 -19.65 6.83 -0.93
C LEU A 282 -19.69 5.29 -0.94
N ASN A 283 -19.12 4.66 -1.97
CA ASN A 283 -18.95 3.20 -1.98
C ASN A 283 -18.06 2.72 -0.83
N MET A 284 -17.05 3.49 -0.42
CA MET A 284 -16.27 3.16 0.76
C MET A 284 -17.11 3.14 2.03
N ILE A 285 -18.09 4.06 2.17
CA ILE A 285 -19.03 4.08 3.30
C ILE A 285 -19.91 2.83 3.28
N THR A 286 -20.47 2.48 2.12
CA THR A 286 -21.29 1.28 1.94
C THR A 286 -20.48 0.01 2.25
N LYS A 287 -19.25 -0.09 1.73
CA LYS A 287 -18.33 -1.21 2.04
C LYS A 287 -18.09 -1.33 3.54
N LYS A 288 -17.84 -0.21 4.22
CA LYS A 288 -17.63 -0.20 5.67
C LYS A 288 -18.87 -0.66 6.44
N GLN A 289 -20.06 -0.22 6.06
CA GLN A 289 -21.31 -0.70 6.66
C GLN A 289 -21.48 -2.22 6.55
N ILE A 290 -21.06 -2.80 5.43
CA ILE A 290 -21.08 -4.25 5.22
C ILE A 290 -20.06 -4.92 6.13
N LEU A 291 -18.81 -4.44 6.16
CA LEU A 291 -17.74 -4.99 7.00
C LEU A 291 -18.09 -4.92 8.49
N ASP A 292 -18.66 -3.81 8.96
CA ASP A 292 -19.12 -3.63 10.34
C ASP A 292 -20.21 -4.64 10.75
N GLN A 293 -21.06 -5.05 9.79
CA GLN A 293 -22.06 -6.09 10.03
C GLN A 293 -21.42 -7.48 10.01
N ILE A 294 -20.51 -7.76 9.09
CA ILE A 294 -19.74 -9.00 9.04
C ILE A 294 -18.94 -9.19 10.34
N GLU A 295 -18.37 -8.11 10.89
CA GLU A 295 -17.64 -8.16 12.15
C GLU A 295 -18.51 -8.59 13.35
N LYS A 296 -19.80 -8.35 13.30
CA LYS A 296 -20.75 -8.76 14.36
C LYS A 296 -21.12 -10.24 14.30
N TYR A 297 -20.82 -10.96 13.21
CA TYR A 297 -21.13 -12.38 13.09
C TYR A 297 -20.35 -13.18 14.11
N LYS A 298 -20.99 -14.23 14.64
CA LYS A 298 -20.34 -15.14 15.57
C LYS A 298 -19.65 -16.25 14.79
N ILE A 299 -18.41 -16.51 15.13
CA ILE A 299 -17.66 -17.71 14.75
C ILE A 299 -17.35 -18.43 16.05
N ASP A 300 -17.62 -19.73 16.10
CA ASP A 300 -17.49 -20.52 17.33
C ASP A 300 -16.04 -20.57 17.81
N GLU A 301 -15.08 -20.75 16.92
CA GLU A 301 -13.67 -20.86 17.26
C GLU A 301 -12.80 -20.22 16.16
N ILE A 302 -11.77 -19.45 16.53
CA ILE A 302 -10.80 -18.87 15.61
C ILE A 302 -9.46 -19.59 15.84
N PRO A 303 -8.79 -20.08 14.79
CA PRO A 303 -7.50 -20.73 14.90
C PRO A 303 -6.44 -19.85 15.58
N GLU A 304 -5.85 -20.32 16.68
CA GLU A 304 -4.86 -19.56 17.46
C GLU A 304 -3.61 -19.21 16.65
N ASN A 305 -3.18 -20.13 15.79
CA ASN A 305 -2.02 -19.91 14.92
C ASN A 305 -2.22 -18.73 13.96
N LEU A 306 -3.43 -18.49 13.47
CA LEU A 306 -3.75 -17.32 12.65
C LEU A 306 -3.72 -16.04 13.49
N ILE A 307 -4.24 -16.09 14.71
CA ILE A 307 -4.20 -14.96 15.65
C ILE A 307 -2.75 -14.54 15.91
N GLU A 308 -1.88 -15.53 16.19
CA GLU A 308 -0.45 -15.27 16.44
C GLU A 308 0.25 -14.67 15.21
N GLN A 309 -0.05 -15.16 13.99
CA GLN A 309 0.51 -14.63 12.76
C GLN A 309 0.05 -13.17 12.52
N GLU A 310 -1.24 -12.90 12.69
CA GLU A 310 -1.79 -11.56 12.52
C GLU A 310 -1.26 -10.58 13.57
N MET A 311 -1.10 -11.04 14.82
CA MET A 311 -0.46 -10.24 15.86
C MET A 311 0.99 -9.87 15.51
N LYS A 312 1.75 -10.78 14.90
CA LYS A 312 3.11 -10.47 14.40
C LYS A 312 3.09 -9.41 13.31
N ILE A 313 2.14 -9.50 12.39
CA ILE A 313 1.96 -8.51 11.32
C ILE A 313 1.61 -7.14 11.92
N LEU A 314 0.64 -7.09 12.83
CA LEU A 314 0.20 -5.86 13.49
C LEU A 314 1.27 -5.22 14.38
N SER A 315 2.21 -6.00 14.87
CA SER A 315 3.31 -5.54 15.72
C SER A 315 4.60 -5.23 14.96
N GLN A 316 4.63 -5.45 13.66
CA GLN A 316 5.81 -5.24 12.83
C GLN A 316 6.28 -3.78 12.90
N GLY A 317 7.56 -3.57 13.16
CA GLY A 317 8.15 -2.22 13.29
C GLY A 317 7.94 -1.55 14.65
N LEU A 318 7.31 -2.21 15.62
CA LEU A 318 7.15 -1.71 16.98
C LEU A 318 8.23 -2.26 17.91
N LYS A 319 8.52 -1.52 19.01
CA LYS A 319 9.44 -2.00 20.04
C LYS A 319 8.78 -3.08 20.93
N GLU A 320 9.57 -4.01 21.45
CA GLU A 320 9.06 -5.10 22.30
C GLU A 320 8.28 -4.63 23.53
N GLU A 321 8.67 -3.51 24.13
CA GLU A 321 7.96 -2.92 25.27
C GLU A 321 6.54 -2.47 24.91
N ASP A 322 6.38 -1.85 23.72
CA ASP A 322 5.09 -1.40 23.21
C ASP A 322 4.19 -2.61 22.84
N ILE A 323 4.80 -3.67 22.30
CA ILE A 323 4.09 -4.93 21.95
C ILE A 323 3.55 -5.57 23.24
N LYS A 324 4.36 -5.68 24.28
CA LYS A 324 3.94 -6.25 25.58
C LYS A 324 2.84 -5.42 26.24
N ALA A 325 2.95 -4.08 26.18
CA ALA A 325 1.96 -3.18 26.77
C ALA A 325 0.59 -3.23 26.07
N LYS A 326 0.57 -3.53 24.76
CA LYS A 326 -0.65 -3.53 23.92
C LYS A 326 -1.08 -4.91 23.45
N LYS A 327 -0.53 -6.00 24.03
CA LYS A 327 -0.79 -7.36 23.60
C LYS A 327 -2.29 -7.67 23.49
N LYS A 328 -3.09 -7.30 24.49
CA LYS A 328 -4.55 -7.53 24.49
C LYS A 328 -5.27 -6.76 23.37
N GLU A 329 -4.83 -5.54 23.07
CA GLU A 329 -5.40 -4.74 21.99
C GLU A 329 -5.09 -5.36 20.62
N PHE A 330 -3.85 -5.79 20.40
CA PHE A 330 -3.46 -6.50 19.18
C PHE A 330 -4.20 -7.83 19.03
N GLU A 331 -4.40 -8.56 20.11
CA GLU A 331 -5.15 -9.82 20.08
C GLU A 331 -6.62 -9.60 19.66
N ILE A 332 -7.28 -8.58 20.22
CA ILE A 332 -8.66 -8.23 19.84
C ILE A 332 -8.72 -7.84 18.36
N LYS A 333 -7.83 -6.96 17.90
CA LYS A 333 -7.77 -6.54 16.50
C LYS A 333 -7.44 -7.69 15.56
N ALA A 334 -6.51 -8.57 15.96
CA ALA A 334 -6.17 -9.75 15.18
C ALA A 334 -7.38 -10.68 15.04
N LYS A 335 -8.09 -10.97 16.14
CA LYS A 335 -9.30 -11.78 16.11
C LYS A 335 -10.38 -11.18 15.19
N GLN A 336 -10.59 -9.86 15.25
CA GLN A 336 -11.56 -9.17 14.39
C GLN A 336 -11.18 -9.30 12.90
N ARG A 337 -9.93 -8.99 12.55
CA ARG A 337 -9.45 -9.07 11.15
C ARG A 337 -9.51 -10.49 10.60
N ILE A 338 -9.06 -11.48 11.39
CA ILE A 338 -9.11 -12.88 10.98
C ILE A 338 -10.55 -13.32 10.78
N LYS A 339 -11.45 -12.97 11.72
CA LYS A 339 -12.86 -13.30 11.62
C LYS A 339 -13.48 -12.79 10.32
N VAL A 340 -13.28 -11.51 10.00
CA VAL A 340 -13.75 -10.93 8.75
C VAL A 340 -13.12 -11.64 7.54
N GLY A 341 -11.81 -11.86 7.56
CA GLY A 341 -11.09 -12.54 6.49
C GLY A 341 -11.60 -13.98 6.25
N LEU A 342 -11.87 -14.74 7.31
CA LEU A 342 -12.42 -16.10 7.20
C LEU A 342 -13.82 -16.11 6.59
N ILE A 343 -14.70 -15.18 6.99
CA ILE A 343 -16.05 -15.07 6.45
C ILE A 343 -16.01 -14.68 4.97
N LEU A 344 -15.18 -13.69 4.61
CA LEU A 344 -15.02 -13.25 3.22
C LEU A 344 -14.44 -14.37 2.35
N ASN A 345 -13.43 -15.10 2.85
CA ASN A 345 -12.84 -16.20 2.10
C ASN A 345 -13.84 -17.33 1.84
N GLU A 346 -14.59 -17.76 2.87
CA GLU A 346 -15.62 -18.80 2.70
C GLU A 346 -16.71 -18.36 1.71
N TYR A 347 -17.12 -17.08 1.77
CA TYR A 347 -18.07 -16.52 0.78
C TYR A 347 -17.47 -16.54 -0.64
N GLY A 348 -16.22 -16.14 -0.78
CA GLY A 348 -15.52 -16.17 -2.08
C GLY A 348 -15.40 -17.57 -2.67
N GLU A 349 -15.08 -18.57 -1.83
CA GLU A 349 -15.00 -19.97 -2.26
C GLU A 349 -16.37 -20.52 -2.69
N GLN A 350 -17.41 -20.32 -1.90
CA GLN A 350 -18.76 -20.79 -2.24
C GLN A 350 -19.32 -20.16 -3.51
N ASN A 351 -19.00 -18.88 -3.75
CA ASN A 351 -19.42 -18.17 -4.96
C ASN A 351 -18.40 -18.26 -6.11
N LYS A 352 -17.34 -19.08 -5.97
CA LYS A 352 -16.31 -19.33 -7.00
C LYS A 352 -15.66 -18.05 -7.51
N ILE A 353 -15.49 -17.04 -6.65
CA ILE A 353 -14.85 -15.76 -7.00
C ILE A 353 -13.36 -15.98 -7.18
N LYS A 354 -12.83 -15.59 -8.34
CA LYS A 354 -11.40 -15.67 -8.68
C LYS A 354 -10.90 -14.32 -9.16
N VAL A 355 -9.61 -14.07 -8.95
CA VAL A 355 -8.92 -12.90 -9.50
C VAL A 355 -8.23 -13.32 -10.79
N GLU A 356 -8.66 -12.71 -11.90
CA GLU A 356 -8.07 -12.94 -13.21
C GLU A 356 -6.78 -12.12 -13.39
N GLU A 357 -5.89 -12.59 -14.26
CA GLU A 357 -4.62 -11.89 -14.53
C GLU A 357 -4.85 -10.50 -15.16
N SER A 358 -5.89 -10.36 -15.98
CA SER A 358 -6.31 -9.09 -16.56
C SER A 358 -6.69 -8.03 -15.51
N GLU A 359 -7.29 -8.45 -14.38
CA GLU A 359 -7.66 -7.55 -13.28
C GLU A 359 -6.41 -7.08 -12.52
N MET A 360 -5.44 -7.99 -12.32
CA MET A 360 -4.13 -7.66 -11.76
C MET A 360 -3.41 -6.61 -12.61
N GLN A 361 -3.36 -6.83 -13.93
CA GLN A 361 -2.73 -5.90 -14.87
C GLN A 361 -3.46 -4.56 -14.90
N GLY A 362 -4.80 -4.57 -14.86
CA GLY A 362 -5.62 -3.37 -14.81
C GLY A 362 -5.34 -2.51 -13.57
N GLU A 363 -5.21 -3.13 -12.40
CA GLU A 363 -4.92 -2.41 -11.16
C GLU A 363 -3.47 -1.86 -11.13
N ILE A 364 -2.50 -2.63 -11.65
CA ILE A 364 -1.12 -2.14 -11.81
C ILE A 364 -1.09 -0.93 -12.76
N GLN A 365 -1.79 -0.98 -13.90
CA GLN A 365 -1.87 0.15 -14.82
C GLN A 365 -2.52 1.38 -14.19
N LYS A 366 -3.56 1.19 -13.37
CA LYS A 366 -4.20 2.28 -12.63
C LYS A 366 -3.21 2.94 -11.67
N GLN A 367 -2.41 2.16 -10.93
CA GLN A 367 -1.37 2.68 -10.06
C GLN A 367 -0.26 3.41 -10.82
N LEU A 368 0.16 2.89 -11.99
CA LEU A 368 1.13 3.56 -12.88
C LEU A 368 0.64 4.94 -13.33
N ARG A 369 -0.63 5.07 -13.68
CA ARG A 369 -1.23 6.37 -14.05
C ARG A 369 -1.27 7.38 -12.89
N MET A 370 -1.34 6.88 -11.65
CA MET A 370 -1.33 7.74 -10.45
C MET A 370 0.09 8.19 -10.04
N MET A 371 1.13 7.55 -10.59
CA MET A 371 2.54 7.82 -10.26
C MET A 371 3.37 8.11 -11.53
N PRO A 372 3.06 9.19 -12.27
CA PRO A 372 3.76 9.52 -13.49
C PRO A 372 5.25 9.76 -13.23
N GLY A 373 6.11 9.18 -14.08
CA GLY A 373 7.58 9.23 -13.96
C GLY A 373 8.19 8.18 -13.02
N GLN A 374 7.39 7.34 -12.36
CA GLN A 374 7.85 6.27 -11.49
C GLN A 374 7.47 4.87 -12.00
N GLU A 375 7.05 4.77 -13.26
CA GLU A 375 6.52 3.54 -13.86
C GLU A 375 7.53 2.39 -13.77
N LYS A 376 8.79 2.67 -14.08
CA LYS A 376 9.87 1.67 -14.02
C LYS A 376 10.09 1.16 -12.61
N PHE A 377 10.07 2.05 -11.61
CA PHE A 377 10.25 1.69 -10.21
C PHE A 377 9.11 0.78 -9.73
N LEU A 378 7.85 1.11 -10.04
CA LEU A 378 6.69 0.33 -9.64
C LEU A 378 6.69 -1.06 -10.29
N MET A 379 7.03 -1.16 -11.58
CA MET A 379 7.15 -2.45 -12.27
C MET A 379 8.24 -3.34 -11.67
N GLU A 380 9.43 -2.78 -11.40
CA GLU A 380 10.51 -3.51 -10.74
C GLU A 380 10.13 -3.94 -9.31
N TYR A 381 9.39 -3.11 -8.60
CA TYR A 381 8.90 -3.44 -7.26
C TYR A 381 8.04 -4.71 -7.27
N TYR A 382 7.05 -4.80 -8.17
CA TYR A 382 6.21 -5.99 -8.27
C TYR A 382 6.98 -7.21 -8.78
N GLN A 383 7.91 -7.05 -9.73
CA GLN A 383 8.75 -8.16 -10.21
C GLN A 383 9.64 -8.76 -9.13
N LYS A 384 10.22 -7.91 -8.26
CA LYS A 384 11.15 -8.34 -7.22
C LYS A 384 10.47 -8.78 -5.91
N ASN A 385 9.19 -8.46 -5.72
CA ASN A 385 8.46 -8.69 -4.47
C ASN A 385 7.19 -9.54 -4.68
N PRO A 386 7.30 -10.89 -4.69
CA PRO A 386 6.13 -11.77 -4.83
C PRO A 386 5.07 -11.55 -3.73
N SER A 387 5.49 -11.13 -2.53
CA SER A 387 4.56 -10.79 -1.44
C SER A 387 3.70 -9.57 -1.75
N ALA A 388 4.23 -8.57 -2.47
CA ALA A 388 3.47 -7.41 -2.92
C ALA A 388 2.42 -7.80 -3.97
N VAL A 389 2.77 -8.70 -4.90
CA VAL A 389 1.82 -9.26 -5.87
C VAL A 389 0.72 -10.05 -5.17
N ALA A 390 1.07 -10.86 -4.17
CA ALA A 390 0.08 -11.60 -3.38
C ALA A 390 -0.86 -10.67 -2.60
N SER A 391 -0.33 -9.59 -2.01
CA SER A 391 -1.14 -8.57 -1.33
C SER A 391 -2.07 -7.84 -2.30
N LEU A 392 -1.60 -7.47 -3.49
CA LEU A 392 -2.45 -6.86 -4.52
C LEU A 392 -3.58 -7.79 -4.94
N ARG A 393 -3.26 -9.06 -5.18
CA ARG A 393 -4.26 -10.09 -5.49
C ARG A 393 -5.29 -10.25 -4.37
N GLY A 394 -4.84 -10.23 -3.12
CA GLY A 394 -5.71 -10.28 -1.94
C GLY A 394 -6.67 -9.09 -1.88
N ASN A 395 -6.19 -7.88 -2.14
CA ASN A 395 -7.00 -6.67 -2.16
C ASN A 395 -8.08 -6.72 -3.26
N ILE A 396 -7.70 -7.15 -4.48
CA ILE A 396 -8.65 -7.31 -5.59
C ILE A 396 -9.70 -8.39 -5.25
N TYR A 397 -9.26 -9.50 -4.65
CA TYR A 397 -10.15 -10.58 -4.22
C TYR A 397 -11.17 -10.10 -3.19
N GLU A 398 -10.72 -9.40 -2.15
CA GLU A 398 -11.58 -8.80 -1.13
C GLU A 398 -12.57 -7.82 -1.76
N GLU A 399 -12.12 -6.95 -2.65
CA GLU A 399 -12.98 -6.00 -3.35
C GLU A 399 -14.05 -6.70 -4.18
N LYS A 400 -13.70 -7.75 -4.91
CA LYS A 400 -14.67 -8.57 -5.68
C LYS A 400 -15.72 -9.22 -4.79
N ILE A 401 -15.29 -9.74 -3.64
CA ILE A 401 -16.19 -10.35 -2.65
C ILE A 401 -17.17 -9.31 -2.13
N ILE A 402 -16.68 -8.17 -1.67
CA ILE A 402 -17.52 -7.09 -1.12
C ILE A 402 -18.50 -6.60 -2.19
N ASN A 403 -18.05 -6.40 -3.43
CA ASN A 403 -18.92 -6.00 -4.54
C ASN A 403 -19.98 -7.08 -4.85
N SER A 404 -19.62 -8.37 -4.74
CA SER A 404 -20.59 -9.46 -4.90
C SER A 404 -21.60 -9.49 -3.74
N ILE A 405 -21.16 -9.23 -2.51
CA ILE A 405 -22.05 -9.11 -1.35
C ILE A 405 -23.00 -7.91 -1.55
N MET A 406 -22.47 -6.76 -1.97
CA MET A 406 -23.27 -5.56 -2.27
C MET A 406 -24.37 -5.85 -3.30
N SER A 407 -24.03 -6.55 -4.39
CA SER A 407 -25.00 -6.86 -5.45
C SER A 407 -26.10 -7.83 -5.03
N LYS A 408 -25.84 -8.69 -4.02
CA LYS A 408 -26.80 -9.69 -3.51
C LYS A 408 -27.50 -9.26 -2.23
N SER A 409 -26.93 -8.30 -1.50
CA SER A 409 -27.50 -7.76 -0.27
C SER A 409 -28.74 -6.89 -0.54
N LYS A 410 -29.57 -6.71 0.49
CA LYS A 410 -30.71 -5.80 0.42
C LYS A 410 -30.22 -4.36 0.58
N THR A 411 -29.60 -3.82 -0.47
CA THR A 411 -29.17 -2.43 -0.48
C THR A 411 -30.37 -1.49 -0.70
N THR A 412 -30.44 -0.43 0.09
CA THR A 412 -31.40 0.66 -0.10
C THR A 412 -30.72 1.77 -0.86
N LYS A 413 -31.14 2.02 -2.12
CA LYS A 413 -30.63 3.14 -2.91
C LYS A 413 -31.13 4.45 -2.34
N LYS A 414 -30.22 5.31 -1.91
CA LYS A 414 -30.50 6.65 -1.38
C LYS A 414 -29.93 7.70 -2.31
N LYS A 415 -30.82 8.53 -2.89
CA LYS A 415 -30.40 9.71 -3.64
C LYS A 415 -30.07 10.82 -2.65
N VAL A 416 -28.88 11.36 -2.72
CA VAL A 416 -28.36 12.41 -1.85
C VAL A 416 -27.88 13.59 -2.68
N GLY A 417 -28.10 14.81 -2.20
CA GLY A 417 -27.51 16.00 -2.80
C GLY A 417 -26.02 16.12 -2.42
N LYS A 418 -25.29 17.00 -3.09
CA LYS A 418 -23.85 17.25 -2.85
C LYS A 418 -23.55 17.54 -1.38
N ILE A 419 -24.27 18.45 -0.75
CA ILE A 419 -24.02 18.86 0.64
C ILE A 419 -24.14 17.67 1.60
N GLU A 420 -25.13 16.82 1.38
CA GLU A 420 -25.35 15.61 2.18
C GLU A 420 -24.25 14.57 1.92
N ALA A 421 -23.84 14.39 0.66
CA ALA A 421 -22.72 13.51 0.30
C ALA A 421 -21.41 13.95 0.95
N GLU A 422 -21.08 15.25 0.88
CA GLU A 422 -19.89 15.82 1.54
C GLU A 422 -19.94 15.63 3.07
N LYS A 423 -21.11 15.82 3.68
CA LYS A 423 -21.31 15.59 5.10
C LYS A 423 -21.07 14.13 5.48
N LEU A 424 -21.64 13.18 4.74
CA LEU A 424 -21.43 11.74 4.95
C LEU A 424 -19.95 11.35 4.83
N ILE A 425 -19.26 11.83 3.80
CA ILE A 425 -17.85 11.58 3.59
C ILE A 425 -17.00 12.17 4.73
N LYS A 426 -17.32 13.41 5.15
CA LYS A 426 -16.62 14.07 6.25
C LYS A 426 -16.82 13.34 7.58
N GLU A 427 -18.04 12.96 7.91
CA GLU A 427 -18.35 12.19 9.13
C GLU A 427 -17.62 10.84 9.14
N GLN A 428 -17.52 10.18 7.98
CA GLN A 428 -16.78 8.93 7.87
C GLN A 428 -15.29 9.13 8.08
N ASN A 429 -14.71 10.14 7.43
CA ASN A 429 -13.29 10.48 7.58
C ASN A 429 -12.96 10.86 9.04
N GLU A 430 -13.84 11.58 9.73
CA GLU A 430 -13.67 11.92 11.15
C GLU A 430 -13.73 10.69 12.06
N LYS A 431 -14.61 9.72 11.77
CA LYS A 431 -14.66 8.43 12.49
C LYS A 431 -13.37 7.65 12.29
N ASP A 432 -12.87 7.58 11.06
CA ASP A 432 -11.62 6.88 10.73
C ASP A 432 -10.40 7.57 11.38
N LEU A 433 -10.35 8.90 11.36
CA LEU A 433 -9.32 9.69 12.06
C LEU A 433 -9.38 9.52 13.58
N LYS A 434 -10.56 9.42 14.18
CA LYS A 434 -10.71 9.14 15.62
C LYS A 434 -10.19 7.75 15.96
N GLN A 435 -10.51 6.74 15.17
CA GLN A 435 -9.96 5.38 15.34
C GLN A 435 -8.44 5.35 15.23
N VAL A 436 -7.85 6.11 14.28
CA VAL A 436 -6.40 6.25 14.13
C VAL A 436 -5.79 7.05 15.29
N LYS A 437 -6.43 8.13 15.73
CA LYS A 437 -5.96 8.95 16.86
C LYS A 437 -6.09 8.24 18.21
N GLU A 438 -7.15 7.50 18.46
CA GLU A 438 -7.28 6.64 19.64
C GLU A 438 -6.22 5.54 19.66
N ALA A 439 -5.81 5.06 18.48
CA ALA A 439 -4.66 4.16 18.36
C ALA A 439 -3.32 4.89 18.59
N SER A 440 -3.22 6.21 18.34
CA SER A 440 -1.99 7.02 18.49
C SER A 440 -1.90 7.79 19.81
N SER A 441 -3.00 8.31 20.36
CA SER A 441 -3.01 9.07 21.62
C SER A 441 -2.73 8.19 22.84
N LYS A 442 -3.08 6.92 22.78
CA LYS A 442 -2.58 5.93 23.75
C LYS A 442 -1.04 5.76 23.70
N LYS A 443 -0.35 6.33 22.71
CA LYS A 443 1.13 6.41 22.66
C LYS A 443 1.71 7.57 23.47
N GLU A 444 0.99 8.67 23.64
CA GLU A 444 1.48 9.86 24.36
C GLU A 444 1.25 9.79 25.88
N ASP A 445 0.12 9.22 26.32
CA ASP A 445 -0.18 9.07 27.76
C ASP A 445 0.78 8.11 28.50
N VAL A 446 1.44 7.20 27.77
CA VAL A 446 2.46 6.31 28.33
C VAL A 446 3.82 7.03 28.47
N LYS A 447 4.10 8.07 27.67
CA LYS A 447 5.32 8.88 27.80
C LYS A 447 5.24 9.87 28.96
N THR A 448 4.09 10.47 29.21
CA THR A 448 3.89 11.44 30.30
C THR A 448 3.87 10.78 31.67
N LYS A 449 3.35 9.57 31.83
CA LYS A 449 3.40 8.84 33.12
C LYS A 449 4.79 8.32 33.52
N LYS A 450 5.75 8.18 32.60
CA LYS A 450 7.15 7.80 32.93
C LYS A 450 8.02 8.96 33.36
N VAL A 451 7.65 10.22 33.09
CA VAL A 451 8.42 11.41 33.49
C VAL A 451 8.14 11.83 34.93
N ASP A 452 6.97 11.48 35.47
CA ASP A 452 6.59 11.83 36.83
C ASP A 452 7.11 10.88 37.94
N ILE A 453 7.57 9.69 37.59
CA ILE A 453 8.11 8.72 38.56
C ILE A 453 9.61 8.95 38.84
N SER A 454 10.33 9.73 38.02
CA SER A 454 11.76 9.96 38.17
C SER A 454 12.12 11.18 39.03
N LYS A 455 11.14 11.93 39.60
CA LYS A 455 11.36 13.12 40.43
C LYS A 455 11.13 12.91 41.92
N LYS A 456 11.06 11.70 42.42
CA LYS A 456 11.05 11.40 43.87
C LYS A 456 12.13 10.37 44.20
N SER A 457 13.37 10.82 44.31
CA SER A 457 14.41 10.15 45.11
C SER A 457 15.29 11.19 45.73
N THR A 458 15.29 11.12 47.03
CA THR A 458 15.88 11.88 48.12
C THR A 458 17.40 12.12 48.01
N PRO A 459 17.95 13.18 48.64
CA PRO A 459 19.34 13.57 48.51
C PRO A 459 20.27 12.71 49.40
N ILE A 460 21.29 12.14 48.82
CA ILE A 460 22.36 11.42 49.52
C ILE A 460 23.41 12.46 49.98
N LYS A 461 23.63 12.47 51.31
CA LYS A 461 24.63 13.29 52.02
C LYS A 461 26.05 12.99 51.51
N LYS A 462 26.78 14.06 51.20
CA LYS A 462 28.26 14.06 51.03
C LYS A 462 28.94 13.67 52.33
N LYS A 463 29.75 12.60 52.30
CA LYS A 463 30.81 12.37 53.31
C LYS A 463 32.16 12.68 52.65
N THR A 464 32.80 13.68 53.26
CA THR A 464 34.19 14.08 53.08
C THR A 464 35.14 12.96 53.52
N THR A 465 36.10 12.62 52.67
CA THR A 465 37.28 11.84 53.09
C THR A 465 38.54 12.62 52.83
N LYS A 466 39.27 12.72 53.95
CA LYS A 466 40.58 13.36 54.10
C LYS A 466 41.67 12.69 53.29
N LYS A 467 42.59 13.51 52.77
CA LYS A 467 43.96 13.16 52.33
C LYS A 467 44.73 12.45 53.44
N VAL A 468 45.41 11.40 53.08
CA VAL A 468 46.68 11.00 53.74
C VAL A 468 47.67 10.64 52.64
N SER A 469 48.84 11.26 52.77
CA SER A 469 50.06 11.15 51.97
C SER A 469 51.00 10.08 52.53
N LYS A 470 51.93 9.58 51.63
CA LYS A 470 53.21 8.92 51.88
C LYS A 470 53.14 7.42 52.22
N LYS A 471 53.77 6.58 51.46
CA LYS A 471 55.18 6.38 51.06
C LYS A 471 55.26 5.50 49.81
#